data_04d4e3d84df29504bd6a677aea7914b9
#
_entry.id   04d4e3d84df29504bd6a677aea7914b9
#
_cell.length_a   1.000
_cell.length_b   1.000
_cell.length_c   1.000
_cell.angle_alpha   90.00
_cell.angle_beta   90.00
_cell.angle_gamma   90.00
#
_symmetry.space_group_name_H-M   'P 1'
#
loop_
_entity.id
_entity.type
_entity.pdbx_description
1 polymer ?
#
loop_
_entity_poly.entity_id
_entity_poly.type
_entity_poly.pdbx_seq_one_letter_code
_entity_poly.pdbx_strand_id
1 'polypeptide(L)'
;MIPWREAWQHALYGPGGFYRRPEGPAGHFTTATHGSLGPAFAEGVAALAAREGVCRVVDLACGRGELLAHLRRLGVDLELTGVDVVDRPASLPADVHWLRSPGGPDLPDELADLDDTLIVANEWLDVIPCTIAQVDDEGVGRVVLVDATTGEESLGDPIPE
;
A
#
# COMPACT_ATOMS: atom_id res chain seq x y z
N MET A 1 -16.61 -1.27 21.52
CA MET A 1 -16.32 -0.37 20.39
C MET A 1 -14.87 0.08 20.48
N ILE A 2 -14.18 0.18 19.36
CA ILE A 2 -12.77 0.59 19.23
C ILE A 2 -12.65 1.70 18.19
N PRO A 3 -11.58 2.52 18.18
CA PRO A 3 -11.34 3.49 17.12
C PRO A 3 -11.30 2.83 15.74
N TRP A 4 -11.84 3.49 14.71
CA TRP A 4 -11.80 2.99 13.32
C TRP A 4 -10.39 2.61 12.86
N ARG A 5 -9.37 3.40 13.24
CA ARG A 5 -7.98 3.10 12.93
C ARG A 5 -7.56 1.71 13.40
N GLU A 6 -7.95 1.32 14.62
CA GLU A 6 -7.61 0.02 15.19
C GLU A 6 -8.39 -1.12 14.52
N ALA A 7 -9.71 -0.94 14.31
CA ALA A 7 -10.54 -1.90 13.60
C ALA A 7 -10.02 -2.14 12.18
N TRP A 8 -9.68 -1.07 11.48
CA TRP A 8 -9.16 -1.09 10.12
C TRP A 8 -7.79 -1.78 10.04
N GLN A 9 -6.85 -1.42 10.94
CA GLN A 9 -5.56 -2.10 11.04
C GLN A 9 -5.74 -3.61 11.22
N HIS A 10 -6.65 -4.02 12.10
CA HIS A 10 -6.90 -5.43 12.33
C HIS A 10 -7.54 -6.12 11.11
N ALA A 11 -8.53 -5.51 10.49
CA ALA A 11 -9.24 -6.08 9.35
C ALA A 11 -8.36 -6.23 8.10
N LEU A 12 -7.46 -5.29 7.85
CA LEU A 12 -6.58 -5.32 6.68
C LEU A 12 -5.30 -6.10 6.92
N TYR A 13 -4.63 -5.87 8.08
CA TYR A 13 -3.25 -6.31 8.32
C TYR A 13 -3.08 -7.26 9.51
N GLY A 14 -4.13 -7.51 10.28
CA GLY A 14 -4.13 -8.49 11.38
C GLY A 14 -3.98 -9.93 10.91
N PRO A 15 -3.89 -10.90 11.84
CA PRO A 15 -3.92 -12.32 11.51
C PRO A 15 -5.19 -12.66 10.70
N GLY A 16 -5.02 -13.17 9.46
CA GLY A 16 -6.14 -13.44 8.55
C GLY A 16 -6.76 -12.20 7.91
N GLY A 17 -6.15 -11.03 8.09
CA GLY A 17 -6.58 -9.77 7.48
C GLY A 17 -6.56 -9.82 5.95
N PHE A 18 -7.33 -8.92 5.34
CA PHE A 18 -7.61 -8.93 3.90
C PHE A 18 -6.34 -9.04 3.04
N TYR A 19 -5.32 -8.20 3.29
CA TYR A 19 -4.09 -8.18 2.50
C TYR A 19 -3.13 -9.34 2.78
N ARG A 20 -3.38 -10.15 3.83
CA ARG A 20 -2.58 -11.33 4.15
C ARG A 20 -3.16 -12.64 3.62
N ARG A 21 -4.30 -12.57 2.93
CA ARG A 21 -4.96 -13.76 2.36
C ARG A 21 -4.23 -14.28 1.12
N PRO A 22 -4.24 -15.61 0.87
CA PRO A 22 -3.55 -16.19 -0.28
C PRO A 22 -4.02 -15.66 -1.63
N GLU A 23 -5.32 -15.38 -1.78
CA GLU A 23 -5.90 -14.84 -3.00
C GLU A 23 -5.49 -13.38 -3.26
N GLY A 24 -5.21 -12.62 -2.20
CA GLY A 24 -4.84 -11.21 -2.29
C GLY A 24 -5.92 -10.32 -2.91
N PRO A 25 -5.62 -9.02 -3.15
CA PRO A 25 -6.56 -8.09 -3.78
C PRO A 25 -7.04 -8.53 -5.17
N ALA A 26 -6.16 -9.15 -5.96
CA ALA A 26 -6.47 -9.61 -7.33
C ALA A 26 -7.62 -10.63 -7.40
N GLY A 27 -7.93 -11.31 -6.31
CA GLY A 27 -9.10 -12.19 -6.20
C GLY A 27 -10.44 -11.46 -6.06
N HIS A 28 -10.42 -10.13 -5.81
CA HIS A 28 -11.60 -9.34 -5.48
C HIS A 28 -11.81 -8.15 -6.41
N PHE A 29 -10.77 -7.48 -6.88
CA PHE A 29 -10.85 -6.32 -7.76
C PHE A 29 -9.61 -6.18 -8.66
N THR A 30 -9.70 -5.32 -9.66
CA THR A 30 -8.61 -5.02 -10.61
C THR A 30 -8.03 -3.66 -10.30
N THR A 31 -6.71 -3.57 -10.23
CA THR A 31 -5.94 -2.32 -10.05
C THR A 31 -5.23 -1.93 -11.35
N ALA A 32 -4.61 -0.75 -11.38
CA ALA A 32 -3.85 -0.26 -12.54
C ALA A 32 -2.68 -1.17 -12.95
N THR A 33 -2.18 -2.00 -12.03
CA THR A 33 -1.08 -2.94 -12.28
C THR A 33 -1.53 -4.26 -12.91
N HIS A 34 -2.85 -4.52 -12.98
CA HIS A 34 -3.43 -5.76 -13.45
C HIS A 34 -3.91 -5.69 -14.91
N GLY A 35 -4.07 -6.87 -15.51
CA GLY A 35 -4.70 -7.05 -16.82
C GLY A 35 -4.01 -6.27 -17.94
N SER A 36 -4.80 -5.67 -18.83
CA SER A 36 -4.30 -4.92 -20.00
C SER A 36 -3.73 -3.55 -19.67
N LEU A 37 -4.02 -3.00 -18.48
CA LEU A 37 -3.50 -1.70 -18.04
C LEU A 37 -2.08 -1.79 -17.51
N GLY A 38 -1.70 -2.91 -16.90
CA GLY A 38 -0.39 -3.11 -16.29
C GLY A 38 0.81 -2.76 -17.19
N PRO A 39 0.87 -3.24 -18.43
CA PRO A 39 1.95 -2.85 -19.35
C PRO A 39 2.02 -1.34 -19.61
N ALA A 40 0.90 -0.69 -19.89
CA ALA A 40 0.86 0.75 -20.16
C ALA A 40 1.25 1.58 -18.92
N PHE A 41 0.83 1.14 -17.71
CA PHE A 41 1.24 1.76 -16.48
C PHE A 41 2.76 1.63 -16.25
N ALA A 42 3.33 0.45 -16.50
CA ALA A 42 4.77 0.25 -16.42
C ALA A 42 5.56 1.09 -17.44
N GLU A 43 5.06 1.23 -18.67
CA GLU A 43 5.63 2.13 -19.68
C GLU A 43 5.64 3.59 -19.18
N GLY A 44 4.56 4.05 -18.56
CA GLY A 44 4.46 5.38 -17.96
C GLY A 44 5.48 5.58 -16.84
N VAL A 45 5.64 4.60 -15.93
CA VAL A 45 6.63 4.63 -14.84
C VAL A 45 8.04 4.65 -15.40
N ALA A 46 8.35 3.80 -16.39
CA ALA A 46 9.66 3.76 -17.02
C ALA A 46 10.00 5.09 -17.73
N ALA A 47 9.04 5.68 -18.45
CA ALA A 47 9.21 6.98 -19.09
C ALA A 47 9.45 8.10 -18.06
N LEU A 48 8.74 8.07 -16.92
CA LEU A 48 8.94 9.01 -15.82
C LEU A 48 10.34 8.86 -15.22
N ALA A 49 10.76 7.65 -14.90
CA ALA A 49 12.10 7.36 -14.38
C ALA A 49 13.20 7.89 -15.32
N ALA A 50 13.08 7.62 -16.62
CA ALA A 50 14.01 8.11 -17.63
C ALA A 50 14.03 9.64 -17.73
N ARG A 51 12.86 10.28 -17.68
CA ARG A 51 12.76 11.77 -17.71
C ARG A 51 13.42 12.42 -16.51
N GLU A 52 13.23 11.86 -15.32
CA GLU A 52 13.80 12.36 -14.07
C GLU A 52 15.27 11.94 -13.88
N GLY A 53 15.79 11.05 -14.74
CA GLY A 53 17.17 10.58 -14.70
C GLY A 53 17.48 9.68 -13.51
N VAL A 54 16.46 9.04 -12.90
CA VAL A 54 16.63 8.13 -11.76
C VAL A 54 16.95 6.72 -12.24
N CYS A 55 17.73 6.00 -11.43
CA CYS A 55 18.13 4.63 -11.73
C CYS A 55 17.43 3.57 -10.87
N ARG A 56 16.58 4.00 -9.92
CA ARG A 56 15.87 3.12 -9.00
C ARG A 56 14.37 3.36 -9.01
N VAL A 57 13.60 2.29 -8.84
CA VAL A 57 12.16 2.34 -8.62
C VAL A 57 11.81 1.51 -7.40
N VAL A 58 11.14 2.14 -6.44
CA VAL A 58 10.53 1.48 -5.28
C VAL A 58 9.02 1.48 -5.46
N ASP A 59 8.40 0.31 -5.42
CA ASP A 59 6.95 0.13 -5.49
C ASP A 59 6.41 -0.20 -4.10
N LEU A 60 5.71 0.75 -3.48
CA LEU A 60 5.11 0.62 -2.14
C LEU A 60 3.73 -0.03 -2.25
N ALA A 61 3.46 -1.01 -1.39
CA ALA A 61 2.27 -1.85 -1.43
C ALA A 61 2.11 -2.50 -2.82
N CYS A 62 3.22 -3.07 -3.30
CA CYS A 62 3.35 -3.58 -4.66
C CYS A 62 2.56 -4.86 -4.94
N GLY A 63 1.74 -5.34 -4.00
CA GLY A 63 0.97 -6.56 -4.14
C GLY A 63 1.86 -7.79 -4.33
N ARG A 64 1.81 -8.38 -5.50
CA ARG A 64 2.70 -9.51 -5.88
C ARG A 64 3.80 -9.08 -6.84
N GLY A 65 4.05 -7.77 -6.96
CA GLY A 65 5.09 -7.21 -7.80
C GLY A 65 4.73 -7.16 -9.28
N GLU A 66 3.46 -7.02 -9.61
CA GLU A 66 2.96 -6.98 -10.99
C GLU A 66 3.61 -5.85 -11.79
N LEU A 67 3.67 -4.63 -11.24
CA LEU A 67 4.35 -3.50 -11.87
C LEU A 67 5.82 -3.80 -12.11
N LEU A 68 6.51 -4.33 -11.10
CA LEU A 68 7.95 -4.66 -11.18
C LEU A 68 8.22 -5.73 -12.23
N ALA A 69 7.36 -6.74 -12.33
CA ALA A 69 7.44 -7.76 -13.39
C ALA A 69 7.20 -7.18 -14.79
N HIS A 70 6.31 -6.19 -14.92
CA HIS A 70 6.12 -5.48 -16.19
C HIS A 70 7.34 -4.62 -16.54
N LEU A 71 7.89 -3.87 -15.61
CA LEU A 71 9.11 -3.08 -15.82
C LEU A 71 10.28 -3.96 -16.30
N ARG A 72 10.47 -5.16 -15.71
CA ARG A 72 11.50 -6.09 -16.16
C ARG A 72 11.27 -6.57 -17.60
N ARG A 73 10.01 -6.82 -17.98
CA ARG A 73 9.69 -7.21 -19.38
C ARG A 73 9.98 -6.12 -20.39
N LEU A 74 9.94 -4.84 -19.99
CA LEU A 74 10.33 -3.71 -20.86
C LEU A 74 11.85 -3.66 -21.09
N GLY A 75 12.65 -4.41 -20.33
CA GLY A 75 14.11 -4.45 -20.48
C GLY A 75 14.81 -3.16 -20.06
N VAL A 76 14.17 -2.34 -19.20
CA VAL A 76 14.78 -1.11 -18.67
C VAL A 76 15.85 -1.43 -17.64
N ASP A 77 16.94 -0.66 -17.66
CA ASP A 77 18.05 -0.78 -16.71
C ASP A 77 17.74 0.05 -15.45
N LEU A 78 16.90 -0.52 -14.60
CA LEU A 78 16.48 0.08 -13.33
C LEU A 78 16.69 -0.92 -12.19
N GLU A 79 17.18 -0.46 -11.06
CA GLU A 79 17.12 -1.22 -9.82
C GLU A 79 15.66 -1.21 -9.31
N LEU A 80 15.08 -2.39 -9.10
CA LEU A 80 13.68 -2.52 -8.71
C LEU A 80 13.56 -3.09 -7.30
N THR A 81 12.76 -2.43 -6.46
CA THR A 81 12.43 -2.87 -5.10
C THR A 81 10.93 -2.90 -4.91
N GLY A 82 10.40 -4.03 -4.48
CA GLY A 82 9.02 -4.17 -4.04
C GLY A 82 8.92 -4.14 -2.52
N VAL A 83 7.89 -3.49 -2.02
CA VAL A 83 7.59 -3.39 -0.58
C VAL A 83 6.15 -3.80 -0.35
N ASP A 84 5.93 -4.88 0.38
CA ASP A 84 4.58 -5.36 0.71
C ASP A 84 4.54 -6.14 2.02
N VAL A 85 3.34 -6.39 2.54
CA VAL A 85 3.08 -7.18 3.76
C VAL A 85 3.18 -8.69 3.52
N VAL A 86 3.14 -9.13 2.27
CA VAL A 86 3.27 -10.55 1.89
C VAL A 86 4.71 -10.94 1.66
N ASP A 87 4.98 -12.24 1.67
CA ASP A 87 6.28 -12.77 1.32
C ASP A 87 6.56 -12.58 -0.17
N ARG A 88 7.84 -12.46 -0.52
CA ARG A 88 8.26 -12.32 -1.92
C ARG A 88 7.69 -13.44 -2.78
N PRO A 89 6.94 -13.14 -3.85
CA PRO A 89 6.41 -14.15 -4.74
C PRO A 89 7.51 -14.91 -5.47
N ALA A 90 7.38 -16.23 -5.58
CA ALA A 90 8.35 -17.07 -6.28
C ALA A 90 8.43 -16.77 -7.79
N SER A 91 7.35 -16.21 -8.37
CA SER A 91 7.28 -15.82 -9.78
C SER A 91 7.99 -14.50 -10.11
N LEU A 92 8.35 -13.72 -9.09
CA LEU A 92 9.00 -12.43 -9.30
C LEU A 92 10.46 -12.65 -9.77
N PRO A 93 10.97 -11.91 -10.78
CA PRO A 93 12.35 -12.01 -11.25
C PRO A 93 13.37 -11.92 -10.11
N ALA A 94 14.40 -12.76 -10.15
CA ALA A 94 15.35 -12.94 -9.04
C ALA A 94 16.13 -11.68 -8.67
N ASP A 95 16.29 -10.76 -9.61
CA ASP A 95 16.99 -9.49 -9.49
C ASP A 95 16.13 -8.33 -8.98
N VAL A 96 14.86 -8.58 -8.65
CA VAL A 96 14.00 -7.62 -7.96
C VAL A 96 14.18 -7.77 -6.45
N HIS A 97 14.59 -6.70 -5.79
CA HIS A 97 14.66 -6.66 -4.33
C HIS A 97 13.26 -6.69 -3.70
N TRP A 98 13.18 -7.26 -2.50
CA TRP A 98 11.92 -7.35 -1.78
C TRP A 98 12.11 -7.01 -0.32
N LEU A 99 11.36 -6.03 0.15
CA LEU A 99 11.29 -5.64 1.55
C LEU A 99 9.90 -5.99 2.10
N ARG A 100 9.89 -6.61 3.26
CA ARG A 100 8.64 -6.94 3.92
C ARG A 100 8.20 -5.81 4.83
N SER A 101 7.05 -5.21 4.51
CA SER A 101 6.42 -4.19 5.34
C SER A 101 5.68 -4.84 6.52
N PRO A 102 5.67 -4.20 7.70
CA PRO A 102 4.79 -4.60 8.81
C PRO A 102 3.30 -4.40 8.48
N GLY A 103 2.99 -3.53 7.54
CA GLY A 103 1.64 -3.12 7.15
C GLY A 103 1.13 -1.88 7.90
N GLY A 104 0.15 -1.20 7.33
CA GLY A 104 -0.33 0.07 7.82
C GLY A 104 0.63 1.24 7.50
N PRO A 105 0.82 2.20 8.41
CA PRO A 105 1.62 3.40 8.15
C PRO A 105 3.14 3.18 8.26
N ASP A 106 3.56 2.02 8.77
CA ASP A 106 4.97 1.78 9.05
C ASP A 106 5.69 1.27 7.80
N LEU A 107 6.85 1.86 7.52
CA LEU A 107 7.71 1.48 6.40
C LEU A 107 9.00 0.82 6.91
N PRO A 108 9.62 -0.06 6.12
CA PRO A 108 10.95 -0.60 6.43
C PRO A 108 12.01 0.51 6.54
N ASP A 109 12.93 0.38 7.51
CA ASP A 109 14.01 1.35 7.74
C ASP A 109 14.95 1.47 6.53
N GLU A 110 15.05 0.41 5.71
CA GLU A 110 15.83 0.37 4.48
C GLU A 110 15.37 1.38 3.41
N LEU A 111 14.19 1.97 3.59
CA LEU A 111 13.66 3.04 2.73
C LEU A 111 14.07 4.44 3.21
N ALA A 112 14.84 4.54 4.29
CA ALA A 112 15.41 5.82 4.70
C ALA A 112 16.56 6.21 3.75
N ASP A 113 16.69 7.52 3.53
CA ASP A 113 17.81 8.13 2.78
C ASP A 113 17.99 7.60 1.33
N LEU A 114 16.89 7.40 0.61
CA LEU A 114 16.91 6.99 -0.80
C LEU A 114 17.27 8.16 -1.72
N ASP A 115 18.40 8.01 -2.44
CA ASP A 115 18.80 8.92 -3.52
C ASP A 115 18.44 8.34 -4.90
N ASP A 116 18.31 9.18 -5.91
CA ASP A 116 18.09 8.81 -7.32
C ASP A 116 16.97 7.77 -7.51
N THR A 117 15.88 7.91 -6.74
CA THR A 117 14.82 6.91 -6.63
C THR A 117 13.45 7.50 -6.98
N LEU A 118 12.72 6.83 -7.85
CA LEU A 118 11.29 7.05 -8.06
C LEU A 118 10.51 6.13 -7.13
N ILE A 119 9.72 6.71 -6.24
CA ILE A 119 8.81 5.95 -5.37
C ILE A 119 7.42 5.95 -6.01
N VAL A 120 6.88 4.77 -6.25
CA VAL A 120 5.51 4.54 -6.71
C VAL A 120 4.70 4.01 -5.54
N ALA A 121 3.55 4.62 -5.28
CA ALA A 121 2.63 4.23 -4.20
C ALA A 121 1.19 4.16 -4.77
N ASN A 122 1.00 3.23 -5.72
CA ASN A 122 -0.29 3.07 -6.38
C ASN A 122 -1.30 2.40 -5.45
N GLU A 123 -2.44 3.07 -5.21
CA GLU A 123 -3.51 2.57 -4.34
C GLU A 123 -3.02 2.17 -2.93
N TRP A 124 -2.06 2.92 -2.35
CA TRP A 124 -1.53 2.66 -1.02
C TRP A 124 -2.13 3.57 0.06
N LEU A 125 -2.29 4.87 -0.23
CA LEU A 125 -2.71 5.84 0.79
C LEU A 125 -4.15 5.61 1.27
N ASP A 126 -5.01 5.06 0.45
CA ASP A 126 -6.41 4.73 0.75
C ASP A 126 -6.59 3.49 1.63
N VAL A 127 -5.51 2.73 1.86
CA VAL A 127 -5.52 1.53 2.71
C VAL A 127 -4.70 1.69 3.99
N ILE A 128 -4.18 2.89 4.26
CA ILE A 128 -3.47 3.19 5.50
C ILE A 128 -4.48 3.53 6.59
N PRO A 129 -4.56 2.74 7.68
CA PRO A 129 -5.47 3.02 8.78
C PRO A 129 -5.19 4.38 9.41
N CYS A 130 -6.18 5.25 9.41
CA CYS A 130 -6.10 6.58 9.99
C CYS A 130 -7.22 6.81 11.00
N THR A 131 -7.08 7.84 11.82
CA THR A 131 -8.12 8.25 12.74
C THR A 131 -9.27 8.88 11.96
N ILE A 132 -10.46 8.31 12.11
CA ILE A 132 -11.70 8.89 11.58
C ILE A 132 -12.29 9.81 12.64
N ALA A 133 -12.68 10.98 12.22
CA ALA A 133 -13.24 12.00 13.08
C ALA A 133 -14.54 12.56 12.51
N GLN A 134 -15.45 12.92 13.40
CA GLN A 134 -16.70 13.59 13.07
C GLN A 134 -16.92 14.76 14.01
N VAL A 135 -17.45 15.86 13.49
CA VAL A 135 -17.86 17.00 14.29
C VAL A 135 -19.23 16.70 14.87
N ASP A 136 -19.37 16.84 16.21
CA ASP A 136 -20.65 16.67 16.90
C ASP A 136 -21.55 17.92 16.77
N ASP A 137 -22.77 17.84 17.33
CA ASP A 137 -23.77 18.92 17.27
C ASP A 137 -23.31 20.20 18.03
N GLU A 138 -22.28 20.10 18.86
CA GLU A 138 -21.67 21.20 19.62
C GLU A 138 -20.49 21.82 18.88
N GLY A 139 -20.14 21.29 17.68
CA GLY A 139 -19.01 21.75 16.88
C GLY A 139 -17.66 21.18 17.31
N VAL A 140 -17.63 20.14 18.16
CA VAL A 140 -16.41 19.51 18.65
C VAL A 140 -16.04 18.31 17.78
N GLY A 141 -14.80 18.28 17.30
CA GLY A 141 -14.25 17.10 16.60
C GLY A 141 -14.07 15.92 17.56
N ARG A 142 -14.71 14.79 17.28
CA ARG A 142 -14.60 13.56 18.09
C ARG A 142 -14.11 12.39 17.27
N VAL A 143 -13.38 11.49 17.92
CA VAL A 143 -12.97 10.22 17.32
C VAL A 143 -14.20 9.36 17.07
N VAL A 144 -14.32 8.77 15.88
CA VAL A 144 -15.37 7.80 15.59
C VAL A 144 -14.93 6.42 16.05
N LEU A 145 -15.76 5.79 16.87
CA LEU A 145 -15.62 4.42 17.35
C LEU A 145 -16.53 3.50 16.53
N VAL A 146 -16.11 2.25 16.34
CA VAL A 146 -16.87 1.23 15.63
C VAL A 146 -16.96 -0.06 16.44
N ASP A 147 -18.09 -0.74 16.37
CA ASP A 147 -18.20 -2.14 16.74
C ASP A 147 -17.72 -3.00 15.56
N ALA A 148 -16.59 -3.67 15.72
CA ALA A 148 -15.97 -4.46 14.64
C ALA A 148 -16.82 -5.66 14.18
N THR A 149 -17.89 -6.02 14.93
CA THR A 149 -18.78 -7.13 14.61
C THR A 149 -20.00 -6.67 13.84
N THR A 150 -20.60 -5.55 14.25
CA THR A 150 -21.88 -5.04 13.69
C THR A 150 -21.67 -3.92 12.67
N GLY A 151 -20.53 -3.21 12.75
CA GLY A 151 -20.29 -2.00 11.97
C GLY A 151 -21.00 -0.76 12.53
N GLU A 152 -21.67 -0.86 13.69
CA GLU A 152 -22.31 0.30 14.33
C GLU A 152 -21.25 1.31 14.80
N GLU A 153 -21.52 2.60 14.60
CA GLU A 153 -20.63 3.69 14.93
C GLU A 153 -21.13 4.51 16.12
N SER A 154 -20.22 5.10 16.86
CA SER A 154 -20.52 6.10 17.89
C SER A 154 -19.40 7.13 18.00
N LEU A 155 -19.70 8.29 18.59
CA LEU A 155 -18.69 9.30 18.89
C LEU A 155 -17.99 8.96 20.21
N GLY A 156 -16.68 9.04 20.17
CA GLY A 156 -15.80 8.88 21.32
C GLY A 156 -15.31 10.22 21.89
N ASP A 157 -14.07 10.20 22.41
CA ASP A 157 -13.44 11.37 23.00
C ASP A 157 -13.17 12.48 21.98
N PRO A 158 -13.12 13.76 22.41
CA PRO A 158 -12.64 14.85 21.58
C PRO A 158 -11.24 14.57 21.03
N ILE A 159 -11.00 15.02 19.78
CA ILE A 159 -9.65 14.96 19.20
C ILE A 159 -8.78 15.98 19.97
N PRO A 160 -7.55 15.60 20.40
CA PRO A 160 -6.61 16.55 20.98
C PRO A 160 -6.29 17.69 20.00
N GLU A 161 -6.18 18.93 20.52
CA GLU A 161 -5.73 20.10 19.75
C GLU A 161 -4.30 19.95 19.25
#